data_a51eeba7d9dd4f9f6938fe0b1f7aecfa
#
_entry.id   a51eeba7d9dd4f9f6938fe0b1f7aecfa
#
_cell.length_a   1.000
_cell.length_b   1.000
_cell.length_c   1.000
_cell.angle_alpha   90.00
_cell.angle_beta   90.00
_cell.angle_gamma   90.00
#
_symmetry.space_group_name_H-M   'P 1'
#
loop_
_entity.id
_entity.type
_entity.pdbx_description
1 polymer ?
#
loop_
_entity_poly.entity_id
_entity_poly.type
_entity_poly.pdbx_seq_one_letter_code
_entity_poly.pdbx_strand_id
1 'polypeptide(L)'
;SLGLVGSEMCIRDSYDSYDSEKLISNIIKEMNLNKDFYKAKGIKNRVSSLKNSFITPKNYFNQPELIESDKLANRIQFGEIYRNYVDRCFKSAVMDFDDLLLKTNQLLNSSPETLIKYQKIFKYILVDEYQDTNYSQYLIIKSLADRYQNLCVVGDDSQSIYSFRGANIDNILNFKKNYPECTTYKLEQNYRSSKNIVEGANSLIKKNKFKIDKNIWTLNDSGSKIILNR
;
A
#
# COMPACT_ATOMS: atom_id res chain seq x y z
N SER A 1 -19.69 13.09 -11.21
CA SER A 1 -19.96 11.66 -11.26
C SER A 1 -20.21 11.26 -12.71
N LEU A 2 -19.21 10.70 -13.35
CA LEU A 2 -19.39 10.03 -14.64
C LEU A 2 -19.93 8.63 -14.34
N GLY A 3 -21.24 8.49 -14.36
CA GLY A 3 -21.89 7.19 -14.32
C GLY A 3 -21.53 6.41 -15.59
N LEU A 4 -20.80 5.32 -15.42
CA LEU A 4 -20.67 4.30 -16.45
C LEU A 4 -21.99 3.57 -16.59
N VAL A 5 -22.85 4.09 -17.44
CA VAL A 5 -24.14 3.47 -17.80
C VAL A 5 -23.84 2.32 -18.77
N GLY A 6 -24.17 1.10 -18.41
CA GLY A 6 -24.41 0.05 -19.38
C GLY A 6 -23.56 -1.22 -19.33
N SER A 7 -22.96 -1.60 -18.21
CA SER A 7 -22.46 -2.97 -18.05
C SER A 7 -22.78 -3.51 -16.67
N GLU A 8 -23.12 -4.80 -16.58
CA GLU A 8 -23.34 -5.52 -15.31
C GLU A 8 -22.16 -5.43 -14.34
N MET A 9 -21.03 -4.89 -14.76
CA MET A 9 -19.82 -4.64 -13.97
C MET A 9 -19.93 -3.45 -13.01
N CYS A 10 -20.95 -2.60 -13.17
CA CYS A 10 -21.17 -1.41 -12.33
C CYS A 10 -21.99 -1.69 -11.04
N ILE A 11 -22.29 -2.95 -10.72
CA ILE A 11 -23.23 -3.33 -9.66
C ILE A 11 -22.51 -3.72 -8.35
N ARG A 12 -21.19 -3.62 -8.27
CA ARG A 12 -20.52 -3.84 -6.98
C ARG A 12 -20.29 -2.51 -6.30
N ASP A 13 -21.04 -2.29 -5.22
CA ASP A 13 -20.76 -1.18 -4.32
C ASP A 13 -19.40 -1.36 -3.67
N SER A 14 -18.73 -0.25 -3.41
CA SER A 14 -17.48 -0.25 -2.64
C SER A 14 -17.76 0.15 -1.20
N TYR A 15 -17.32 -0.66 -0.26
CA TYR A 15 -17.35 -0.33 1.14
C TYR A 15 -16.22 0.64 1.46
N ASP A 16 -16.59 1.73 2.11
CA ASP A 16 -15.62 2.63 2.69
C ASP A 16 -15.07 2.09 4.02
N SER A 17 -14.24 2.89 4.68
CA SER A 17 -13.64 2.52 5.96
C SER A 17 -14.67 2.35 7.07
N TYR A 18 -15.78 3.09 7.04
CA TYR A 18 -16.84 3.02 8.03
C TYR A 18 -17.71 1.77 7.83
N ASP A 19 -18.09 1.48 6.59
CA ASP A 19 -18.90 0.30 6.25
C ASP A 19 -18.15 -0.99 6.61
N SER A 20 -16.86 -1.05 6.27
CA SER A 20 -15.98 -2.17 6.60
C SER A 20 -15.87 -2.39 8.11
N GLU A 21 -15.70 -1.32 8.88
CA GLU A 21 -15.63 -1.38 10.35
C GLU A 21 -16.96 -1.81 10.96
N LYS A 22 -18.07 -1.31 10.44
CA LYS A 22 -19.43 -1.68 10.87
C LYS A 22 -19.72 -3.16 10.60
N LEU A 23 -19.35 -3.69 9.42
CA LEU A 23 -19.51 -5.11 9.11
C LEU A 23 -18.71 -5.98 10.06
N ILE A 24 -17.44 -5.63 10.31
CA ILE A 24 -16.56 -6.35 11.25
C ILE A 24 -17.14 -6.28 12.67
N SER A 25 -17.68 -5.14 13.10
CA SER A 25 -18.32 -4.99 14.41
C SER A 25 -19.52 -5.93 14.58
N ASN A 26 -20.32 -6.09 13.52
CA ASN A 26 -21.46 -7.03 13.52
C ASN A 26 -20.97 -8.48 13.62
N ILE A 27 -19.92 -8.86 12.88
CA ILE A 27 -19.33 -10.20 12.94
C ILE A 27 -18.83 -10.50 14.37
N ILE A 28 -18.09 -9.58 14.99
CA ILE A 28 -17.59 -9.71 16.36
C ILE A 28 -18.74 -9.93 17.35
N LYS A 29 -19.83 -9.16 17.18
CA LYS A 29 -21.03 -9.28 18.04
C LYS A 29 -21.73 -10.64 17.87
N GLU A 30 -21.92 -11.10 16.64
CA GLU A 30 -22.58 -12.38 16.35
C GLU A 30 -21.75 -13.59 16.80
N MET A 31 -20.43 -13.47 16.75
CA MET A 31 -19.51 -14.48 17.30
C MET A 31 -19.39 -14.42 18.82
N ASN A 32 -20.10 -13.52 19.51
CA ASN A 32 -20.05 -13.30 20.97
C ASN A 32 -18.62 -13.06 21.50
N LEU A 33 -17.78 -12.34 20.74
CA LEU A 33 -16.40 -12.10 21.12
C LEU A 33 -16.26 -10.87 22.02
N ASN A 34 -15.27 -10.91 22.92
CA ASN A 34 -14.99 -9.81 23.83
C ASN A 34 -14.46 -8.57 23.07
N LYS A 35 -15.19 -7.46 23.15
CA LYS A 35 -14.89 -6.20 22.43
C LYS A 35 -13.61 -5.51 22.92
N ASP A 36 -13.09 -5.83 24.10
CA ASP A 36 -11.84 -5.26 24.60
C ASP A 36 -10.64 -5.79 23.81
N PHE A 37 -10.67 -7.06 23.44
CA PHE A 37 -9.64 -7.69 22.60
C PHE A 37 -9.93 -7.55 21.10
N TYR A 38 -11.20 -7.60 20.70
CA TYR A 38 -11.63 -7.54 19.31
C TYR A 38 -12.23 -6.17 18.95
N LYS A 39 -11.41 -5.11 19.04
CA LYS A 39 -11.82 -3.76 18.60
C LYS A 39 -11.97 -3.74 17.09
N ALA A 40 -13.17 -3.41 16.57
CA ALA A 40 -13.49 -3.48 15.14
C ALA A 40 -12.48 -2.73 14.26
N LYS A 41 -12.08 -1.51 14.65
CA LYS A 41 -11.04 -0.73 13.97
C LYS A 41 -9.68 -1.46 13.90
N GLY A 42 -9.27 -2.11 15.00
CA GLY A 42 -8.01 -2.87 15.06
C GLY A 42 -8.06 -4.11 14.17
N ILE A 43 -9.19 -4.82 14.18
CA ILE A 43 -9.42 -5.99 13.31
C ILE A 43 -9.44 -5.55 11.84
N LYS A 44 -10.16 -4.47 11.50
CA LYS A 44 -10.19 -3.91 10.13
C LYS A 44 -8.78 -3.58 9.64
N ASN A 45 -7.98 -2.89 10.46
CA ASN A 45 -6.61 -2.54 10.08
C ASN A 45 -5.73 -3.79 9.85
N ARG A 46 -5.94 -4.84 10.65
CA ARG A 46 -5.22 -6.11 10.45
C ARG A 46 -5.66 -6.82 9.18
N VAL A 47 -6.95 -6.84 8.86
CA VAL A 47 -7.48 -7.36 7.58
C VAL A 47 -6.88 -6.58 6.40
N SER A 48 -6.89 -5.26 6.47
CA SER A 48 -6.27 -4.38 5.47
C SER A 48 -4.79 -4.70 5.26
N SER A 49 -4.02 -4.82 6.35
CA SER A 49 -2.59 -5.20 6.30
C SER A 49 -2.37 -6.53 5.58
N LEU A 50 -3.18 -7.55 5.86
CA LEU A 50 -3.05 -8.85 5.21
C LEU A 50 -3.41 -8.79 3.72
N LYS A 51 -4.49 -8.10 3.35
CA LYS A 51 -4.87 -7.89 1.94
C LYS A 51 -3.76 -7.16 1.17
N ASN A 52 -3.19 -6.11 1.76
CA ASN A 52 -2.09 -5.35 1.17
C ASN A 52 -0.78 -6.15 1.06
N SER A 53 -0.63 -7.20 1.87
CA SER A 53 0.45 -8.19 1.77
C SER A 53 0.10 -9.39 0.88
N PHE A 54 -1.00 -9.33 0.14
CA PHE A 54 -1.49 -10.39 -0.73
C PHE A 54 -1.83 -11.71 0.02
N ILE A 55 -2.25 -11.60 1.28
CA ILE A 55 -2.60 -12.75 2.14
C ILE A 55 -4.12 -12.85 2.24
N THR A 56 -4.69 -13.88 1.58
CA THR A 56 -6.12 -14.21 1.67
C THR A 56 -6.42 -14.95 2.98
N PRO A 57 -7.72 -15.12 3.38
CA PRO A 57 -8.06 -15.98 4.52
C PRO A 57 -7.49 -17.39 4.42
N LYS A 58 -7.52 -17.99 3.21
CA LYS A 58 -6.92 -19.31 2.97
C LYS A 58 -5.41 -19.30 3.23
N ASN A 59 -4.72 -18.29 2.73
CA ASN A 59 -3.27 -18.19 2.92
C ASN A 59 -2.89 -17.89 4.38
N TYR A 60 -3.74 -17.15 5.11
CA TYR A 60 -3.55 -16.88 6.53
C TYR A 60 -3.55 -18.18 7.35
N PHE A 61 -4.51 -19.08 7.12
CA PHE A 61 -4.57 -20.37 7.82
C PHE A 61 -3.40 -21.30 7.50
N ASN A 62 -2.71 -21.09 6.39
CA ASN A 62 -1.51 -21.85 6.01
C ASN A 62 -0.20 -21.24 6.56
N GLN A 63 -0.27 -20.16 7.35
CA GLN A 63 0.89 -19.48 7.92
C GLN A 63 0.85 -19.49 9.46
N PRO A 64 1.46 -20.49 10.12
CA PRO A 64 1.42 -20.63 11.58
C PRO A 64 1.93 -19.40 12.34
N GLU A 65 2.93 -18.70 11.78
CA GLU A 65 3.52 -17.50 12.37
C GLU A 65 2.51 -16.36 12.52
N LEU A 66 1.64 -16.17 11.52
CA LEU A 66 0.59 -15.16 11.58
C LEU A 66 -0.47 -15.51 12.61
N ILE A 67 -0.86 -16.78 12.65
CA ILE A 67 -1.83 -17.30 13.64
C ILE A 67 -1.29 -17.10 15.05
N GLU A 68 -0.03 -17.45 15.27
CA GLU A 68 0.61 -17.32 16.58
C GLU A 68 0.74 -15.85 17.01
N SER A 69 1.11 -14.97 16.08
CA SER A 69 1.14 -13.51 16.33
C SER A 69 -0.23 -12.98 16.78
N ASP A 70 -1.32 -13.42 16.12
CA ASP A 70 -2.67 -12.97 16.51
C ASP A 70 -3.15 -13.63 17.81
N LYS A 71 -2.71 -14.86 18.15
CA LYS A 71 -2.95 -15.48 19.47
C LYS A 71 -2.25 -14.71 20.59
N LEU A 72 -0.99 -14.35 20.42
CA LEU A 72 -0.24 -13.54 21.38
C LEU A 72 -0.89 -12.18 21.64
N ALA A 73 -1.57 -11.64 20.63
CA ALA A 73 -2.36 -10.41 20.75
C ALA A 73 -3.79 -10.65 21.30
N ASN A 74 -4.08 -11.83 21.88
CA ASN A 74 -5.41 -12.26 22.38
C ASN A 74 -6.51 -12.21 21.32
N ARG A 75 -6.18 -12.47 20.04
CA ARG A 75 -7.09 -12.46 18.89
C ARG A 75 -7.17 -13.83 18.22
N ILE A 76 -7.35 -14.88 18.99
CA ILE A 76 -7.35 -16.29 18.53
C ILE A 76 -8.36 -16.51 17.38
N GLN A 77 -9.52 -15.81 17.41
CA GLN A 77 -10.58 -15.94 16.40
C GLN A 77 -10.39 -14.99 15.20
N PHE A 78 -9.25 -14.32 15.08
CA PHE A 78 -9.05 -13.35 14.00
C PHE A 78 -9.21 -13.96 12.61
N GLY A 79 -8.67 -15.15 12.37
CA GLY A 79 -8.79 -15.84 11.09
C GLY A 79 -10.24 -16.12 10.68
N GLU A 80 -11.09 -16.49 11.65
CA GLU A 80 -12.52 -16.71 11.44
C GLU A 80 -13.27 -15.39 11.16
N ILE A 81 -12.92 -14.31 11.84
CA ILE A 81 -13.48 -12.98 11.55
C ILE A 81 -13.09 -12.56 10.13
N TYR A 82 -11.83 -12.74 9.74
CA TYR A 82 -11.35 -12.39 8.39
C TYR A 82 -12.07 -13.20 7.30
N ARG A 83 -12.25 -14.50 7.50
CA ARG A 83 -13.02 -15.37 6.59
C ARG A 83 -14.46 -14.91 6.46
N ASN A 84 -15.15 -14.72 7.59
CA ASN A 84 -16.55 -14.24 7.61
C ASN A 84 -16.70 -12.87 6.93
N TYR A 85 -15.74 -11.96 7.13
CA TYR A 85 -15.75 -10.66 6.50
C TYR A 85 -15.70 -10.78 4.97
N VAL A 86 -14.74 -11.54 4.45
CA VAL A 86 -14.59 -11.76 2.99
C VAL A 86 -15.82 -12.46 2.40
N ASP A 87 -16.35 -13.48 3.08
CA ASP A 87 -17.54 -14.22 2.63
C ASP A 87 -18.78 -13.32 2.57
N ARG A 88 -18.95 -12.41 3.53
CA ARG A 88 -20.08 -11.46 3.54
C ARG A 88 -19.93 -10.39 2.47
N CYS A 89 -18.73 -9.84 2.28
CA CYS A 89 -18.48 -8.93 1.17
C CYS A 89 -18.80 -9.60 -0.17
N PHE A 90 -18.41 -10.86 -0.35
CA PHE A 90 -18.70 -11.61 -1.56
C PHE A 90 -20.21 -11.83 -1.76
N LYS A 91 -20.93 -12.29 -0.72
CA LYS A 91 -22.40 -12.52 -0.77
C LYS A 91 -23.20 -11.24 -1.04
N SER A 92 -22.71 -10.10 -0.55
CA SER A 92 -23.32 -8.79 -0.77
C SER A 92 -22.89 -8.13 -2.08
N ALA A 93 -22.06 -8.81 -2.88
CA ALA A 93 -21.47 -8.29 -4.12
C ALA A 93 -20.75 -6.94 -3.93
N VAL A 94 -20.06 -6.75 -2.80
CA VAL A 94 -19.27 -5.54 -2.49
C VAL A 94 -17.78 -5.85 -2.39
N MET A 95 -16.97 -4.82 -2.59
CA MET A 95 -15.51 -4.85 -2.39
C MET A 95 -15.09 -3.65 -1.54
N ASP A 96 -14.14 -3.83 -0.63
CA ASP A 96 -13.43 -2.70 -0.04
C ASP A 96 -12.25 -2.24 -0.94
N PHE A 97 -11.61 -1.12 -0.59
CA PHE A 97 -10.50 -0.59 -1.39
C PHE A 97 -9.30 -1.54 -1.47
N ASP A 98 -9.05 -2.32 -0.41
CA ASP A 98 -7.96 -3.30 -0.39
C ASP A 98 -8.29 -4.50 -1.31
N ASP A 99 -9.57 -4.85 -1.45
CA ASP A 99 -10.02 -5.88 -2.40
C ASP A 99 -9.73 -5.50 -3.85
N LEU A 100 -9.78 -4.22 -4.21
CA LEU A 100 -9.45 -3.79 -5.57
C LEU A 100 -8.02 -4.18 -5.94
N LEU A 101 -7.06 -3.98 -5.04
CA LEU A 101 -5.67 -4.37 -5.24
C LEU A 101 -5.50 -5.90 -5.20
N LEU A 102 -6.09 -6.55 -4.19
CA LEU A 102 -6.00 -7.99 -4.02
C LEU A 102 -6.60 -8.74 -5.22
N LYS A 103 -7.79 -8.34 -5.65
CA LYS A 103 -8.50 -8.96 -6.79
C LYS A 103 -7.82 -8.68 -8.11
N THR A 104 -7.24 -7.50 -8.31
CA THR A 104 -6.42 -7.19 -9.48
C THR A 104 -5.22 -8.13 -9.57
N ASN A 105 -4.49 -8.31 -8.47
CA ASN A 105 -3.38 -9.27 -8.42
C ASN A 105 -3.84 -10.70 -8.71
N GLN A 106 -4.96 -11.13 -8.11
CA GLN A 106 -5.53 -12.45 -8.38
C GLN A 106 -5.89 -12.62 -9.86
N LEU A 107 -6.52 -11.63 -10.47
CA LEU A 107 -6.89 -11.65 -11.88
C LEU A 107 -5.67 -11.75 -12.79
N LEU A 108 -4.67 -10.91 -12.58
CA LEU A 108 -3.45 -10.91 -13.41
C LEU A 108 -2.68 -12.24 -13.28
N ASN A 109 -2.69 -12.87 -12.09
CA ASN A 109 -2.02 -14.16 -11.87
C ASN A 109 -2.82 -15.35 -12.43
N SER A 110 -4.15 -15.28 -12.43
CA SER A 110 -5.01 -16.40 -12.81
C SER A 110 -5.46 -16.38 -14.28
N SER A 111 -5.33 -15.23 -14.96
CA SER A 111 -5.74 -15.04 -16.35
C SER A 111 -4.60 -14.49 -17.20
N PRO A 112 -3.77 -15.38 -17.79
CA PRO A 112 -2.68 -14.97 -18.67
C PRO A 112 -3.15 -14.12 -19.86
N GLU A 113 -4.33 -14.38 -20.41
CA GLU A 113 -4.91 -13.61 -21.50
C GLU A 113 -5.17 -12.15 -21.08
N THR A 114 -5.74 -11.97 -19.87
CA THR A 114 -5.97 -10.65 -19.31
C THR A 114 -4.64 -9.91 -19.07
N LEU A 115 -3.66 -10.59 -18.49
CA LEU A 115 -2.33 -10.02 -18.28
C LEU A 115 -1.69 -9.56 -19.60
N ILE A 116 -1.66 -10.44 -20.60
CA ILE A 116 -1.10 -10.13 -21.94
C ILE A 116 -1.83 -8.96 -22.58
N LYS A 117 -3.17 -8.90 -22.47
CA LYS A 117 -3.98 -7.79 -22.98
C LYS A 117 -3.50 -6.46 -22.38
N TYR A 118 -3.40 -6.36 -21.05
CA TYR A 118 -3.00 -5.12 -20.38
C TYR A 118 -1.52 -4.79 -20.59
N GLN A 119 -0.64 -5.76 -20.65
CA GLN A 119 0.75 -5.56 -21.02
C GLN A 119 0.91 -4.97 -22.43
N LYS A 120 0.07 -5.38 -23.38
CA LYS A 120 0.08 -4.79 -24.75
C LYS A 120 -0.43 -3.34 -24.77
N ILE A 121 -1.35 -3.00 -23.88
CA ILE A 121 -1.91 -1.64 -23.76
C ILE A 121 -0.89 -0.73 -23.06
N PHE A 122 -0.35 -1.15 -21.94
CA PHE A 122 0.58 -0.38 -21.10
C PHE A 122 2.03 -0.67 -21.47
N LYS A 123 2.49 -0.07 -22.57
CA LYS A 123 3.87 -0.24 -23.06
C LYS A 123 4.89 0.54 -22.24
N TYR A 124 4.48 1.62 -21.60
CA TYR A 124 5.27 2.49 -20.73
C TYR A 124 4.50 2.68 -19.43
N ILE A 125 5.16 2.49 -18.31
CA ILE A 125 4.58 2.60 -16.97
C ILE A 125 5.41 3.62 -16.21
N LEU A 126 4.73 4.67 -15.73
CA LEU A 126 5.31 5.70 -14.88
C LEU A 126 4.61 5.67 -13.54
N VAL A 127 5.38 5.60 -12.46
CA VAL A 127 4.86 5.55 -11.09
C VAL A 127 5.47 6.68 -10.31
N ASP A 128 4.60 7.55 -9.77
CA ASP A 128 4.99 8.63 -8.86
C ASP A 128 4.83 8.18 -7.41
N GLU A 129 5.51 8.86 -6.50
CA GLU A 129 5.51 8.59 -5.05
C GLU A 129 5.78 7.11 -4.72
N TYR A 130 6.74 6.51 -5.44
CA TYR A 130 6.98 5.07 -5.40
C TYR A 130 7.35 4.55 -4.01
N GLN A 131 7.93 5.37 -3.13
CA GLN A 131 8.25 5.05 -1.73
C GLN A 131 7.00 4.73 -0.89
N ASP A 132 5.81 5.18 -1.32
CA ASP A 132 4.56 4.97 -0.60
C ASP A 132 3.76 3.77 -1.13
N THR A 133 4.31 3.02 -2.09
CA THR A 133 3.65 1.83 -2.62
C THR A 133 3.68 0.68 -1.61
N ASN A 134 2.55 -0.03 -1.49
CA ASN A 134 2.46 -1.26 -0.74
C ASN A 134 2.84 -2.49 -1.60
N TYR A 135 2.92 -3.67 -0.98
CA TYR A 135 3.32 -4.89 -1.67
C TYR A 135 2.35 -5.31 -2.79
N SER A 136 1.04 -5.15 -2.58
CA SER A 136 0.03 -5.44 -3.62
C SER A 136 0.18 -4.53 -4.84
N GLN A 137 0.44 -3.24 -4.64
CA GLN A 137 0.70 -2.28 -5.72
C GLN A 137 1.99 -2.62 -6.45
N TYR A 138 3.06 -2.94 -5.73
CA TYR A 138 4.31 -3.40 -6.31
C TYR A 138 4.12 -4.61 -7.23
N LEU A 139 3.35 -5.62 -6.80
CA LEU A 139 3.08 -6.81 -7.61
C LEU A 139 2.34 -6.48 -8.90
N ILE A 140 1.34 -5.58 -8.87
CA ILE A 140 0.60 -5.13 -10.06
C ILE A 140 1.55 -4.44 -11.04
N ILE A 141 2.35 -3.48 -10.54
CA ILE A 141 3.32 -2.73 -11.36
C ILE A 141 4.30 -3.72 -12.01
N LYS A 142 4.87 -4.62 -11.22
CA LYS A 142 5.81 -5.64 -11.70
C LYS A 142 5.20 -6.52 -12.79
N SER A 143 4.00 -7.06 -12.56
CA SER A 143 3.31 -7.92 -13.53
C SER A 143 3.02 -7.20 -14.85
N LEU A 144 2.60 -5.95 -14.80
CA LEU A 144 2.32 -5.16 -16.00
C LEU A 144 3.61 -4.75 -16.74
N ALA A 145 4.67 -4.40 -16.01
CA ALA A 145 5.93 -3.95 -16.59
C ALA A 145 6.77 -5.09 -17.18
N ASP A 146 6.56 -6.34 -16.75
CA ASP A 146 7.43 -7.49 -17.02
C ASP A 146 7.70 -7.70 -18.52
N ARG A 147 6.71 -7.44 -19.38
CA ARG A 147 6.83 -7.68 -20.82
C ARG A 147 7.79 -6.74 -21.54
N TYR A 148 7.75 -5.44 -21.25
CA TYR A 148 8.52 -4.43 -21.97
C TYR A 148 9.61 -3.78 -21.12
N GLN A 149 9.51 -3.90 -19.81
CA GLN A 149 10.40 -3.32 -18.80
C GLN A 149 10.61 -1.80 -18.95
N ASN A 150 9.70 -1.12 -19.67
CA ASN A 150 9.65 0.33 -19.79
C ASN A 150 9.00 0.93 -18.55
N LEU A 151 9.68 0.79 -17.40
CA LEU A 151 9.21 1.24 -16.10
C LEU A 151 10.05 2.44 -15.64
N CYS A 152 9.39 3.54 -15.37
CA CYS A 152 9.98 4.71 -14.72
C CYS A 152 9.30 4.93 -13.37
N VAL A 153 10.07 4.99 -12.30
CA VAL A 153 9.57 5.29 -10.96
C VAL A 153 10.20 6.58 -10.45
N VAL A 154 9.37 7.40 -9.81
CA VAL A 154 9.79 8.64 -9.16
C VAL A 154 9.42 8.54 -7.68
N GLY A 155 10.30 8.98 -6.80
CA GLY A 155 10.03 8.97 -5.37
C GLY A 155 11.17 9.52 -4.55
N ASP A 156 10.89 9.72 -3.27
CA ASP A 156 11.83 10.21 -2.28
C ASP A 156 11.77 9.32 -1.03
N ASP A 157 12.79 8.51 -0.83
CA ASP A 157 12.94 7.62 0.33
C ASP A 157 12.84 8.37 1.66
N SER A 158 13.24 9.65 1.69
CA SER A 158 13.16 10.50 2.88
C SER A 158 11.74 10.93 3.24
N GLN A 159 10.78 10.78 2.30
CA GLN A 159 9.37 11.10 2.48
C GLN A 159 8.49 9.87 2.74
N SER A 160 9.07 8.68 2.89
CA SER A 160 8.33 7.45 3.20
C SER A 160 7.82 7.46 4.64
N ILE A 161 6.62 8.01 4.85
CA ILE A 161 5.98 8.15 6.17
C ILE A 161 4.68 7.36 6.30
N TYR A 162 4.28 6.58 5.28
CA TYR A 162 3.03 5.84 5.23
C TYR A 162 3.16 4.33 5.51
N SER A 163 4.21 3.91 6.23
CA SER A 163 4.38 2.50 6.65
C SER A 163 3.19 1.97 7.45
N PHE A 164 2.53 2.83 8.26
CA PHE A 164 1.31 2.49 8.99
C PHE A 164 0.09 2.21 8.09
N ARG A 165 0.17 2.58 6.80
CA ARG A 165 -0.81 2.25 5.75
C ARG A 165 -0.34 1.11 4.84
N GLY A 166 0.74 0.42 5.21
CA GLY A 166 1.29 -0.70 4.45
C GLY A 166 2.28 -0.31 3.37
N ALA A 167 2.71 0.96 3.29
CA ALA A 167 3.79 1.36 2.41
C ALA A 167 5.07 0.61 2.79
N ASN A 168 5.81 0.17 1.77
CA ASN A 168 7.06 -0.55 1.95
C ASN A 168 8.21 0.20 1.28
N ILE A 169 9.03 0.86 2.07
CA ILE A 169 10.21 1.60 1.62
C ILE A 169 11.20 0.72 0.85
N ASP A 170 11.23 -0.58 1.11
CA ASP A 170 12.11 -1.52 0.41
C ASP A 170 11.82 -1.56 -1.10
N ASN A 171 10.62 -1.20 -1.53
CA ASN A 171 10.29 -1.12 -2.95
C ASN A 171 11.20 -0.14 -3.68
N ILE A 172 11.45 1.04 -3.12
CA ILE A 172 12.34 2.05 -3.73
C ILE A 172 13.81 1.76 -3.43
N LEU A 173 14.16 1.35 -2.21
CA LEU A 173 15.55 1.09 -1.83
C LEU A 173 16.14 -0.10 -2.61
N ASN A 174 15.35 -1.14 -2.87
CA ASN A 174 15.76 -2.32 -3.62
C ASN A 174 15.46 -2.22 -5.13
N PHE A 175 14.99 -1.09 -5.64
CA PHE A 175 14.61 -0.97 -7.04
C PHE A 175 15.74 -1.33 -7.99
N LYS A 176 16.96 -0.79 -7.76
CA LYS A 176 18.15 -1.10 -8.55
C LYS A 176 18.58 -2.57 -8.48
N LYS A 177 18.31 -3.24 -7.36
CA LYS A 177 18.56 -4.69 -7.22
C LYS A 177 17.58 -5.51 -8.05
N ASN A 178 16.33 -5.06 -8.11
CA ASN A 178 15.27 -5.72 -8.87
C ASN A 178 15.35 -5.43 -10.39
N TYR A 179 15.93 -4.27 -10.76
CA TYR A 179 16.12 -3.81 -12.13
C TYR A 179 17.58 -3.34 -12.31
N PRO A 180 18.56 -4.27 -12.47
CA PRO A 180 19.99 -3.93 -12.52
C PRO A 180 20.37 -2.96 -13.64
N GLU A 181 19.67 -3.05 -14.78
CA GLU A 181 19.90 -2.21 -15.96
C GLU A 181 19.30 -0.80 -15.85
N CYS A 182 18.62 -0.47 -14.70
CA CYS A 182 17.98 0.83 -14.56
C CYS A 182 19.00 1.97 -14.44
N THR A 183 18.72 3.08 -15.09
CA THR A 183 19.46 4.35 -14.91
C THR A 183 18.81 5.17 -13.81
N THR A 184 19.61 5.62 -12.86
CA THR A 184 19.13 6.45 -11.74
C THR A 184 19.51 7.90 -11.95
N TYR A 185 18.55 8.78 -11.90
CA TYR A 185 18.71 10.23 -11.93
C TYR A 185 18.37 10.81 -10.57
N LYS A 186 19.18 11.75 -10.08
CA LYS A 186 18.94 12.47 -8.81
C LYS A 186 18.50 13.89 -9.11
N LEU A 187 17.30 14.24 -8.63
CA LEU A 187 16.77 15.61 -8.71
C LEU A 187 17.08 16.33 -7.40
N GLU A 188 18.29 16.89 -7.30
CA GLU A 188 18.82 17.44 -6.04
C GLU A 188 18.50 18.92 -5.84
N GLN A 189 18.09 19.65 -6.89
CA GLN A 189 17.72 21.05 -6.78
C GLN A 189 16.28 21.20 -6.25
N ASN A 190 16.13 21.90 -5.13
CA ASN A 190 14.85 22.25 -4.54
C ASN A 190 14.45 23.67 -4.98
N TYR A 191 13.27 23.80 -5.60
CA TYR A 191 12.70 25.06 -6.07
C TYR A 191 11.62 25.63 -5.15
N ARG A 192 11.21 24.87 -4.12
CA ARG A 192 10.06 25.18 -3.26
C ARG A 192 10.47 25.97 -2.02
N SER A 193 11.56 25.57 -1.38
CA SER A 193 11.91 25.99 -0.01
C SER A 193 13.09 26.92 0.03
N SER A 194 13.15 27.77 1.05
CA SER A 194 14.31 28.61 1.34
C SER A 194 15.52 27.79 1.80
N LYS A 195 16.72 28.37 1.74
CA LYS A 195 17.98 27.72 2.09
C LYS A 195 17.98 27.18 3.53
N ASN A 196 17.50 27.99 4.50
CA ASN A 196 17.43 27.55 5.90
C ASN A 196 16.58 26.29 6.09
N ILE A 197 15.46 26.16 5.36
CA ILE A 197 14.59 24.97 5.42
C ILE A 197 15.31 23.76 4.81
N VAL A 198 15.94 23.91 3.65
CA VAL A 198 16.66 22.84 2.97
C VAL A 198 17.82 22.34 3.82
N GLU A 199 18.62 23.23 4.41
CA GLU A 199 19.73 22.87 5.28
C GLU A 199 19.26 22.15 6.55
N GLY A 200 18.17 22.63 7.17
CA GLY A 200 17.55 21.98 8.32
C GLY A 200 17.06 20.57 8.01
N ALA A 201 16.37 20.39 6.87
CA ALA A 201 15.91 19.09 6.41
C ALA A 201 17.08 18.13 6.11
N ASN A 202 18.12 18.59 5.41
CA ASN A 202 19.32 17.81 5.15
C ASN A 202 20.00 17.36 6.45
N SER A 203 20.09 18.26 7.45
CA SER A 203 20.68 17.93 8.76
C SER A 203 19.92 16.81 9.48
N LEU A 204 18.59 16.82 9.38
CA LEU A 204 17.74 15.79 9.96
C LEU A 204 17.92 14.46 9.25
N ILE A 205 17.82 14.45 7.91
CA ILE A 205 17.88 13.24 7.08
C ILE A 205 19.27 12.57 7.11
N LYS A 206 20.34 13.33 7.32
CA LYS A 206 21.68 12.73 7.49
C LYS A 206 21.75 11.67 8.59
N LYS A 207 20.85 11.70 9.56
CA LYS A 207 20.78 10.74 10.68
C LYS A 207 20.13 9.41 10.28
N ASN A 208 19.44 9.32 9.15
CA ASN A 208 18.83 8.09 8.67
C ASN A 208 19.92 7.12 8.20
N LYS A 209 19.84 5.87 8.69
CA LYS A 209 20.79 4.81 8.36
C LYS A 209 20.56 4.20 6.97
N PHE A 210 19.30 4.04 6.59
CA PHE A 210 18.88 3.47 5.31
C PHE A 210 18.31 4.59 4.46
N LYS A 211 19.05 4.99 3.43
CA LYS A 211 18.69 6.09 2.54
C LYS A 211 19.44 6.00 1.22
N ILE A 212 18.89 6.63 0.20
CA ILE A 212 19.57 6.92 -1.05
C ILE A 212 20.40 8.19 -0.85
N ASP A 213 21.71 8.12 -1.04
CA ASP A 213 22.58 9.29 -0.88
C ASP A 213 22.24 10.35 -1.92
N LYS A 214 21.85 11.54 -1.42
CA LYS A 214 21.53 12.72 -2.19
C LYS A 214 21.88 13.96 -1.38
N ASN A 215 22.16 15.07 -2.07
CA ASN A 215 22.44 16.37 -1.45
C ASN A 215 21.47 17.40 -2.01
N ILE A 216 20.39 17.67 -1.28
CA ILE A 216 19.39 18.63 -1.71
C ILE A 216 19.92 20.05 -1.49
N TRP A 217 19.85 20.87 -2.53
CA TRP A 217 20.29 22.26 -2.51
C TRP A 217 19.26 23.18 -3.18
N THR A 218 19.35 24.49 -2.92
CA THR A 218 18.47 25.49 -3.51
C THR A 218 19.22 26.76 -3.86
N LEU A 219 18.76 27.47 -4.89
CA LEU A 219 19.18 28.84 -5.23
C LEU A 219 18.28 29.89 -4.60
N ASN A 220 17.23 29.49 -3.89
CA ASN A 220 16.34 30.40 -3.21
C ASN A 220 17.08 31.15 -2.07
N ASP A 221 16.56 32.32 -1.68
CA ASP A 221 17.08 33.10 -0.56
C ASP A 221 17.10 32.31 0.75
N SER A 222 17.89 32.81 1.72
CA SER A 222 18.01 32.17 3.05
C SER A 222 16.66 32.03 3.76
N GLY A 223 15.76 32.99 3.57
CA GLY A 223 14.48 33.03 4.25
C GLY A 223 14.57 33.28 5.75
N SER A 224 13.47 33.12 6.44
CA SER A 224 13.40 33.29 7.90
C SER A 224 14.17 32.20 8.64
N LYS A 225 14.69 32.50 9.82
CA LYS A 225 15.30 31.50 10.71
C LYS A 225 14.25 30.54 11.23
N ILE A 226 14.64 29.27 11.40
CA ILE A 226 13.79 28.27 12.05
C ILE A 226 13.72 28.61 13.53
N ILE A 227 12.50 28.74 14.07
CA ILE A 227 12.25 29.06 15.48
C ILE A 227 11.82 27.81 16.19
N LEU A 228 12.49 27.48 17.29
CA LEU A 228 12.09 26.40 18.19
C LEU A 228 11.33 26.96 19.37
N ASN A 229 10.04 26.75 19.43
CA ASN A 229 9.23 27.03 20.61
C ASN A 229 9.25 25.84 21.57
N ARG A 230 9.56 26.09 22.84
CA ARG A 230 9.48 25.11 23.92
C ARG A 230 8.14 25.19 24.62
#